data_4fbb2efdc3cc915e6fea11979f3c5087
#
_entry.id   4fbb2efdc3cc915e6fea11979f3c5087
#
_cell.length_a   1.000
_cell.length_b   1.000
_cell.length_c   1.000
_cell.angle_alpha   90.00
_cell.angle_beta   90.00
_cell.angle_gamma   90.00
#
_symmetry.space_group_name_H-M   'P 1'
#
loop_
_entity.id
_entity.type
_entity.pdbx_description
1 polymer ?
#
loop_
_entity_poly.entity_id
_entity_poly.type
_entity_poly.pdbx_seq_one_letter_code
_entity_poly.pdbx_strand_id
1 'polypeptide(L)'
;MVSSRQQTQKSFLRRLDWQLITLITVLFVISIMTIHSAMGGGQYSLDFGLRQIFYYILGAIIAFIIMLFSPKKIRKYTYIIYFIFIILLLGLIIMPESAITPVINGAKSWYRFGPISIQPSEFMKIVLILAISKVVAQHNRFTFNKSFETDLMLIFKIAFVSIIPMALILLQNDLGTTLVILAIIAGIVIVSGVTWKILAPLFGTVIIIGSALILSIIYKPNLIENVAGIKTYQLGRINSWLDPYSYSSGDGFHLTESLKAIGSGQLIGKGLNNGEVYIPENHTDFIFSVIGEEFGFIEAVVLLGIFLLLLIHLLRMATNADDLFNKSFIVGYASLLLFHIVQNIGMTIQLLPITGIPLPFISYGGSSLWSLMTGVGVILSIHYHTPKKYDENLNTTKTASPTHN
;
A
#
# COMPACT_ATOMS: atom_id res chain seq x y z
N MET A 1 27.80 28.53 -21.82
CA MET A 1 27.64 27.41 -20.86
C MET A 1 26.53 27.62 -19.81
N VAL A 2 26.26 28.81 -19.29
CA VAL A 2 25.19 29.08 -18.29
C VAL A 2 23.80 28.89 -18.89
N SER A 3 23.54 29.26 -20.16
CA SER A 3 22.24 29.16 -20.82
C SER A 3 21.78 27.71 -21.06
N SER A 4 22.69 26.80 -21.38
CA SER A 4 22.36 25.38 -21.62
C SER A 4 22.00 24.65 -20.32
N ARG A 5 22.68 24.95 -19.21
CA ARG A 5 22.32 24.41 -17.87
C ARG A 5 20.95 24.88 -17.39
N GLN A 6 20.61 26.15 -17.58
CA GLN A 6 19.30 26.69 -17.21
C GLN A 6 18.16 26.10 -18.06
N GLN A 7 18.38 25.86 -19.35
CA GLN A 7 17.39 25.20 -20.21
C GLN A 7 17.18 23.73 -19.81
N THR A 8 18.27 23.00 -19.48
CA THR A 8 18.19 21.61 -19.03
C THR A 8 17.47 21.50 -17.68
N GLN A 9 17.73 22.40 -16.75
CA GLN A 9 17.10 22.44 -15.44
C GLN A 9 15.59 22.80 -15.54
N LYS A 10 15.21 23.76 -16.39
CA LYS A 10 13.81 24.05 -16.68
C LYS A 10 13.08 22.88 -17.34
N SER A 11 13.75 22.08 -18.18
CA SER A 11 13.16 20.90 -18.79
C SER A 11 12.96 19.76 -17.78
N PHE A 12 13.87 19.58 -16.81
CA PHE A 12 13.75 18.59 -15.75
C PHE A 12 12.54 18.87 -14.84
N LEU A 13 12.43 20.07 -14.29
CA LEU A 13 11.35 20.45 -13.39
C LEU A 13 9.96 20.38 -14.05
N ARG A 14 9.85 20.65 -15.36
CA ARG A 14 8.60 20.53 -16.11
C ARG A 14 8.11 19.08 -16.30
N ARG A 15 9.01 18.11 -16.16
CA ARG A 15 8.69 16.67 -16.28
C ARG A 15 8.32 16.01 -14.98
N LEU A 16 8.44 16.72 -13.85
CA LEU A 16 8.03 16.19 -12.56
C LEU A 16 6.50 16.26 -12.42
N ASP A 17 5.94 15.27 -11.74
CA ASP A 17 4.55 15.27 -11.33
C ASP A 17 4.40 16.03 -10.00
N TRP A 18 4.23 17.35 -10.12
CA TRP A 18 4.10 18.23 -8.96
C TRP A 18 2.86 17.94 -8.13
N GLN A 19 1.78 17.46 -8.75
CA GLN A 19 0.56 17.11 -8.03
C GLN A 19 0.80 15.93 -7.09
N LEU A 20 1.44 14.86 -7.57
CA LEU A 20 1.81 13.72 -6.75
C LEU A 20 2.77 14.12 -5.62
N ILE A 21 3.81 14.89 -5.95
CA ILE A 21 4.80 15.37 -4.97
C ILE A 21 4.13 16.21 -3.88
N THR A 22 3.24 17.15 -4.25
CA THR A 22 2.51 18.00 -3.29
C THR A 22 1.63 17.16 -2.37
N LEU A 23 0.85 16.20 -2.91
CA LEU A 23 -0.01 15.35 -2.10
C LEU A 23 0.80 14.51 -1.09
N ILE A 24 1.93 13.91 -1.51
CA ILE A 24 2.81 13.18 -0.60
C ILE A 24 3.44 14.10 0.45
N THR A 25 3.80 15.33 0.08
CA THR A 25 4.35 16.32 1.03
C THR A 25 3.31 16.76 2.07
N VAL A 26 2.06 16.93 1.67
CA VAL A 26 0.97 17.23 2.62
C VAL A 26 0.76 16.06 3.58
N LEU A 27 0.73 14.82 3.08
CA LEU A 27 0.63 13.63 3.94
C LEU A 27 1.84 13.50 4.88
N PHE A 28 3.04 13.86 4.43
CA PHE A 28 4.23 13.92 5.29
C PHE A 28 4.04 14.89 6.48
N VAL A 29 3.55 16.11 6.21
CA VAL A 29 3.31 17.10 7.27
C VAL A 29 2.29 16.57 8.28
N ILE A 30 1.17 16.03 7.80
CA ILE A 30 0.15 15.42 8.68
C ILE A 30 0.74 14.26 9.50
N SER A 31 1.55 13.40 8.87
CA SER A 31 2.22 12.28 9.54
C SER A 31 3.08 12.75 10.71
N ILE A 32 3.93 13.78 10.50
CA ILE A 32 4.81 14.28 11.55
C ILE A 32 4.00 14.89 12.71
N MET A 33 2.99 15.69 12.40
CA MET A 33 2.12 16.29 13.42
C MET A 33 1.42 15.21 14.25
N THR A 34 0.82 14.22 13.59
CA THR A 34 0.06 13.16 14.25
C THR A 34 0.97 12.23 15.07
N ILE A 35 2.15 11.84 14.55
CA ILE A 35 3.10 10.99 15.28
C ILE A 35 3.68 11.74 16.48
N HIS A 36 4.00 13.03 16.32
CA HIS A 36 4.48 13.85 17.44
C HIS A 36 3.42 13.90 18.55
N SER A 37 2.18 14.08 18.18
CA SER A 37 1.06 14.11 19.11
C SER A 37 0.81 12.76 19.79
N ALA A 38 0.87 11.66 19.03
CA ALA A 38 0.75 10.30 19.56
C ALA A 38 1.79 9.99 20.67
N MET A 39 2.89 10.73 20.70
CA MET A 39 3.95 10.59 21.72
C MET A 39 3.70 11.45 22.96
N GLY A 40 2.83 12.46 22.90
CA GLY A 40 2.60 13.45 23.95
C GLY A 40 2.15 12.84 25.30
N GLY A 41 1.54 11.65 25.28
CA GLY A 41 1.13 10.91 26.47
C GLY A 41 2.26 10.29 27.32
N GLY A 42 3.53 10.52 26.99
CA GLY A 42 4.68 9.97 27.73
C GLY A 42 4.84 8.45 27.65
N GLN A 43 4.17 7.79 26.69
CA GLN A 43 4.16 6.33 26.55
C GLN A 43 5.50 5.77 26.04
N TYR A 44 6.31 6.60 25.38
CA TYR A 44 7.51 6.16 24.68
C TYR A 44 8.72 7.02 25.06
N SER A 45 9.85 6.34 25.30
CA SER A 45 11.15 7.00 25.57
C SER A 45 11.89 7.45 24.30
N LEU A 46 11.40 7.02 23.12
CA LEU A 46 12.03 7.27 21.82
C LEU A 46 11.27 8.36 21.06
N ASP A 47 11.99 9.28 20.43
CA ASP A 47 11.39 10.26 19.52
C ASP A 47 11.10 9.62 18.15
N PHE A 48 9.85 9.17 17.97
CA PHE A 48 9.39 8.60 16.71
C PHE A 48 9.20 9.67 15.63
N GLY A 49 8.94 10.93 16.00
CA GLY A 49 8.81 12.03 15.07
C GLY A 49 10.09 12.29 14.29
N LEU A 50 11.24 12.39 14.98
CA LEU A 50 12.55 12.55 14.32
C LEU A 50 12.92 11.34 13.46
N ARG A 51 12.60 10.12 13.90
CA ARG A 51 12.83 8.92 13.10
C ARG A 51 11.94 8.89 11.85
N GLN A 52 10.69 9.33 11.96
CA GLN A 52 9.79 9.40 10.80
C GLN A 52 10.30 10.41 9.75
N ILE A 53 10.82 11.57 10.18
CA ILE A 53 11.48 12.53 9.27
C ILE A 53 12.64 11.86 8.54
N PHE A 54 13.50 11.14 9.27
CA PHE A 54 14.60 10.39 8.66
C PHE A 54 14.11 9.36 7.63
N TYR A 55 13.03 8.62 7.96
CA TYR A 55 12.45 7.63 7.04
C TYR A 55 11.87 8.27 5.78
N TYR A 56 11.26 9.45 5.90
CA TYR A 56 10.78 10.22 4.74
C TYR A 56 11.92 10.73 3.86
N ILE A 57 12.98 11.26 4.45
CA ILE A 57 14.16 11.71 3.69
C ILE A 57 14.75 10.54 2.92
N LEU A 58 14.98 9.40 3.57
CA LEU A 58 15.51 8.21 2.91
C LEU A 58 14.53 7.68 1.84
N GLY A 59 13.23 7.67 2.13
CA GLY A 59 12.18 7.30 1.17
C GLY A 59 12.18 8.21 -0.06
N ALA A 60 12.32 9.53 0.12
CA ALA A 60 12.42 10.48 -0.98
C ALA A 60 13.67 10.25 -1.84
N ILE A 61 14.79 9.92 -1.23
CA ILE A 61 16.03 9.53 -1.94
C ILE A 61 15.81 8.25 -2.75
N ILE A 62 15.15 7.22 -2.17
CA ILE A 62 14.80 5.98 -2.87
C ILE A 62 13.91 6.29 -4.06
N ALA A 63 12.84 7.07 -3.88
CA ALA A 63 11.92 7.45 -4.94
C ALA A 63 12.63 8.21 -6.06
N PHE A 64 13.51 9.15 -5.71
CA PHE A 64 14.30 9.92 -6.67
C PHE A 64 15.24 9.03 -7.48
N ILE A 65 15.98 8.11 -6.83
CA ILE A 65 16.88 7.18 -7.52
C ILE A 65 16.10 6.30 -8.50
N ILE A 66 14.94 5.75 -8.09
CA ILE A 66 14.11 4.90 -8.95
C ILE A 66 13.55 5.69 -10.13
N MET A 67 13.16 6.94 -9.92
CA MET A 67 12.66 7.82 -10.99
C MET A 67 13.68 8.00 -12.12
N LEU A 68 14.99 7.95 -11.85
CA LEU A 68 16.03 8.09 -12.87
C LEU A 68 16.11 6.88 -13.83
N PHE A 69 15.62 5.73 -13.42
CA PHE A 69 15.55 4.54 -14.29
C PHE A 69 14.32 4.60 -15.17
N SER A 70 14.47 4.34 -16.47
CA SER A 70 13.32 4.27 -17.38
C SER A 70 12.42 3.07 -17.06
N PRO A 71 11.10 3.15 -17.30
CA PRO A 71 10.17 2.04 -17.08
C PRO A 71 10.57 0.77 -17.84
N LYS A 72 11.20 0.92 -19.02
CA LYS A 72 11.74 -0.20 -19.79
C LYS A 72 12.84 -0.95 -19.03
N LYS A 73 13.75 -0.22 -18.33
CA LYS A 73 14.79 -0.84 -17.50
C LYS A 73 14.18 -1.53 -16.28
N ILE A 74 13.25 -0.87 -15.58
CA ILE A 74 12.53 -1.44 -14.43
C ILE A 74 11.85 -2.75 -14.85
N ARG A 75 11.10 -2.74 -15.96
CA ARG A 75 10.46 -3.94 -16.52
C ARG A 75 11.45 -5.05 -16.88
N LYS A 76 12.65 -4.70 -17.38
CA LYS A 76 13.70 -5.68 -17.71
C LYS A 76 14.15 -6.45 -16.48
N TYR A 77 14.43 -5.76 -15.37
CA TYR A 77 14.99 -6.35 -14.15
C TYR A 77 13.94 -6.89 -13.17
N THR A 78 12.64 -6.73 -13.45
CA THR A 78 11.54 -7.13 -12.56
C THR A 78 11.69 -8.55 -12.01
N TYR A 79 11.96 -9.55 -12.85
CA TYR A 79 12.05 -10.94 -12.37
C TYR A 79 13.29 -11.19 -11.52
N ILE A 80 14.40 -10.51 -11.78
CA ILE A 80 15.61 -10.60 -10.93
C ILE A 80 15.28 -10.07 -9.54
N ILE A 81 14.65 -8.90 -9.47
CA ILE A 81 14.23 -8.31 -8.20
C ILE A 81 13.21 -9.22 -7.49
N TYR A 82 12.25 -9.78 -8.23
CA TYR A 82 11.26 -10.72 -7.70
C TYR A 82 11.92 -11.92 -7.03
N PHE A 83 12.88 -12.58 -7.68
CA PHE A 83 13.57 -13.73 -7.12
C PHE A 83 14.43 -13.37 -5.89
N ILE A 84 15.06 -12.17 -5.88
CA ILE A 84 15.77 -11.69 -4.70
C ILE A 84 14.83 -11.60 -3.49
N PHE A 85 13.64 -11.01 -3.66
CA PHE A 85 12.67 -10.90 -2.55
C PHE A 85 12.05 -12.25 -2.15
N ILE A 86 11.87 -13.19 -3.08
CA ILE A 86 11.50 -14.57 -2.73
C ILE A 86 12.57 -15.22 -1.84
N ILE A 87 13.86 -15.06 -2.17
CA ILE A 87 14.98 -15.59 -1.36
C ILE A 87 14.99 -14.92 0.02
N LEU A 88 14.75 -13.61 0.12
CA LEU A 88 14.65 -12.92 1.41
C LEU A 88 13.48 -13.41 2.25
N LEU A 89 12.29 -13.62 1.66
CA LEU A 89 11.15 -14.20 2.36
C LEU A 89 11.42 -15.64 2.82
N LEU A 90 12.02 -16.45 1.97
CA LEU A 90 12.40 -17.83 2.29
C LEU A 90 13.44 -17.86 3.41
N GLY A 91 14.42 -16.95 3.40
CA GLY A 91 15.43 -16.81 4.43
C GLY A 91 14.82 -16.59 5.81
N LEU A 92 13.78 -15.78 5.95
CA LEU A 92 13.07 -15.58 7.23
C LEU A 92 12.43 -16.87 7.75
N ILE A 93 11.99 -17.77 6.87
CA ILE A 93 11.39 -19.04 7.29
C ILE A 93 12.47 -20.04 7.75
N ILE A 94 13.57 -20.13 6.99
CA ILE A 94 14.63 -21.13 7.21
C ILE A 94 15.56 -20.75 8.37
N MET A 95 15.91 -19.47 8.51
CA MET A 95 16.83 -19.03 9.57
C MET A 95 16.26 -19.30 10.96
N PRO A 96 17.07 -19.72 11.94
CA PRO A 96 16.61 -19.83 13.32
C PRO A 96 16.25 -18.47 13.91
N GLU A 97 15.45 -18.45 14.97
CA GLU A 97 15.18 -17.23 15.72
C GLU A 97 16.49 -16.67 16.30
N SER A 98 16.73 -15.39 16.08
CA SER A 98 17.95 -14.68 16.48
C SER A 98 17.72 -13.18 16.62
N ALA A 99 18.72 -12.44 17.10
CA ALA A 99 18.66 -10.99 17.15
C ALA A 99 18.44 -10.34 15.76
N ILE A 100 18.86 -11.01 14.67
CA ILE A 100 18.66 -10.58 13.29
C ILE A 100 17.26 -10.92 12.78
N THR A 101 16.70 -12.05 13.19
CA THR A 101 15.38 -12.55 12.78
C THR A 101 14.50 -12.78 14.01
N PRO A 102 14.08 -11.71 14.72
CA PRO A 102 13.27 -11.86 15.93
C PRO A 102 11.83 -12.26 15.59
N VAL A 103 11.20 -12.98 16.51
CA VAL A 103 9.76 -13.20 16.50
C VAL A 103 9.11 -12.05 17.29
N ILE A 104 8.25 -11.27 16.63
CA ILE A 104 7.55 -10.13 17.23
C ILE A 104 6.05 -10.38 17.09
N ASN A 105 5.33 -10.38 18.20
CA ASN A 105 3.88 -10.65 18.23
C ASN A 105 3.47 -11.95 17.49
N GLY A 106 4.31 -13.00 17.62
CA GLY A 106 4.07 -14.30 16.96
C GLY A 106 4.35 -14.35 15.46
N ALA A 107 4.85 -13.28 14.86
CA ALA A 107 5.26 -13.19 13.46
C ALA A 107 6.78 -13.05 13.31
N LYS A 108 7.37 -13.82 12.40
CA LYS A 108 8.79 -13.75 12.06
C LYS A 108 8.94 -13.13 10.67
N SER A 109 8.77 -11.80 10.60
CA SER A 109 8.65 -11.06 9.34
C SER A 109 9.71 -9.99 9.13
N TRP A 110 10.64 -9.84 10.08
CA TRP A 110 11.65 -8.77 10.06
C TRP A 110 13.07 -9.28 10.07
N TYR A 111 13.93 -8.60 9.28
CA TYR A 111 15.36 -8.58 9.49
C TYR A 111 15.72 -7.33 10.29
N ARG A 112 16.36 -7.51 11.46
CA ARG A 112 16.78 -6.41 12.33
C ARG A 112 18.30 -6.23 12.28
N PHE A 113 18.76 -5.05 11.87
CA PHE A 113 20.16 -4.65 11.83
C PHE A 113 20.36 -3.44 12.74
N GLY A 114 20.59 -3.69 14.03
CA GLY A 114 20.66 -2.64 15.05
C GLY A 114 19.33 -1.84 15.13
N PRO A 115 19.36 -0.52 14.88
CA PRO A 115 18.15 0.31 14.98
C PRO A 115 17.22 0.21 13.76
N ILE A 116 17.67 -0.43 12.68
CA ILE A 116 16.93 -0.54 11.42
C ILE A 116 16.29 -1.93 11.34
N SER A 117 14.99 -1.97 11.10
CA SER A 117 14.24 -3.20 10.83
C SER A 117 13.69 -3.15 9.41
N ILE A 118 13.93 -4.21 8.64
CA ILE A 118 13.44 -4.34 7.27
C ILE A 118 12.47 -5.51 7.19
N GLN A 119 11.26 -5.25 6.69
CA GLN A 119 10.25 -6.26 6.44
C GLN A 119 10.18 -6.55 4.93
N PRO A 120 10.70 -7.70 4.45
CA PRO A 120 10.72 -8.00 3.02
C PRO A 120 9.34 -8.09 2.38
N SER A 121 8.31 -8.51 3.13
CA SER A 121 6.93 -8.58 2.63
C SER A 121 6.38 -7.22 2.23
N GLU A 122 6.81 -6.12 2.86
CA GLU A 122 6.45 -4.77 2.49
C GLU A 122 6.92 -4.42 1.06
N PHE A 123 8.18 -4.68 0.77
CA PHE A 123 8.74 -4.46 -0.57
C PHE A 123 8.20 -5.47 -1.59
N MET A 124 7.94 -6.71 -1.15
CA MET A 124 7.38 -7.75 -2.02
C MET A 124 6.05 -7.34 -2.63
N LYS A 125 5.21 -6.55 -1.96
CA LYS A 125 3.97 -5.99 -2.52
C LYS A 125 4.25 -5.19 -3.80
N ILE A 126 5.23 -4.26 -3.75
CA ILE A 126 5.60 -3.43 -4.91
C ILE A 126 6.23 -4.27 -6.02
N VAL A 127 7.11 -5.19 -5.65
CA VAL A 127 7.77 -6.10 -6.59
C VAL A 127 6.75 -7.02 -7.27
N LEU A 128 5.74 -7.46 -6.55
CA LEU A 128 4.66 -8.29 -7.10
C LEU A 128 3.77 -7.48 -8.06
N ILE A 129 3.48 -6.21 -7.76
CA ILE A 129 2.80 -5.31 -8.70
C ILE A 129 3.60 -5.24 -10.02
N LEU A 130 4.93 -5.05 -9.95
CA LEU A 130 5.80 -5.04 -11.14
C LEU A 130 5.75 -6.38 -11.91
N ALA A 131 5.82 -7.50 -11.18
CA ALA A 131 5.83 -8.84 -11.79
C ALA A 131 4.50 -9.15 -12.50
N ILE A 132 3.37 -8.90 -11.83
CA ILE A 132 2.04 -9.12 -12.42
C ILE A 132 1.82 -8.17 -13.61
N SER A 133 2.19 -6.89 -13.48
CA SER A 133 2.09 -5.92 -14.58
C SER A 133 2.89 -6.36 -15.81
N LYS A 134 4.07 -6.96 -15.60
CA LYS A 134 4.89 -7.52 -16.68
C LYS A 134 4.22 -8.74 -17.32
N VAL A 135 3.64 -9.64 -16.51
CA VAL A 135 2.86 -10.80 -17.00
C VAL A 135 1.69 -10.34 -17.85
N VAL A 136 0.89 -9.39 -17.37
CA VAL A 136 -0.27 -8.84 -18.09
C VAL A 136 0.16 -8.22 -19.42
N ALA A 137 1.19 -7.37 -19.41
CA ALA A 137 1.68 -6.71 -20.62
C ALA A 137 2.28 -7.68 -21.62
N GLN A 138 2.99 -8.72 -21.18
CA GLN A 138 3.53 -9.76 -22.06
C GLN A 138 2.42 -10.62 -22.65
N HIS A 139 1.47 -11.07 -21.83
CA HIS A 139 0.37 -11.88 -22.29
C HIS A 139 -0.44 -11.17 -23.39
N ASN A 140 -0.88 -9.93 -23.13
CA ASN A 140 -1.68 -9.17 -24.10
C ASN A 140 -0.89 -8.82 -25.38
N ARG A 141 0.45 -8.70 -25.32
CA ARG A 141 1.28 -8.46 -26.51
C ARG A 141 1.29 -9.63 -27.49
N PHE A 142 1.22 -10.87 -26.98
CA PHE A 142 1.28 -12.09 -27.80
C PHE A 142 -0.10 -12.68 -28.09
N THR A 143 -1.17 -12.15 -27.50
CA THR A 143 -2.54 -12.63 -27.67
C THR A 143 -3.33 -11.65 -28.52
N PHE A 144 -3.42 -11.93 -29.82
CA PHE A 144 -4.15 -11.08 -30.78
C PHE A 144 -5.67 -11.30 -30.70
N ASN A 145 -6.11 -12.54 -30.49
CA ASN A 145 -7.52 -12.90 -30.37
C ASN A 145 -7.85 -13.21 -28.90
N LYS A 146 -8.69 -12.37 -28.29
CA LYS A 146 -9.20 -12.62 -26.94
C LYS A 146 -10.25 -13.72 -26.97
N SER A 147 -10.04 -14.77 -26.21
CA SER A 147 -10.97 -15.88 -26.01
C SER A 147 -11.08 -16.18 -24.51
N PHE A 148 -12.10 -16.95 -24.14
CA PHE A 148 -12.23 -17.42 -22.76
C PHE A 148 -10.97 -18.15 -22.27
N GLU A 149 -10.37 -18.96 -23.11
CA GLU A 149 -9.16 -19.73 -22.80
C GLU A 149 -7.95 -18.84 -22.58
N THR A 150 -7.76 -17.80 -23.40
CA THR A 150 -6.66 -16.85 -23.25
C THR A 150 -6.80 -16.04 -21.98
N ASP A 151 -8.01 -15.61 -21.64
CA ASP A 151 -8.29 -14.87 -20.42
C ASP A 151 -8.05 -15.76 -19.18
N LEU A 152 -8.51 -17.02 -19.21
CA LEU A 152 -8.25 -17.99 -18.14
C LEU A 152 -6.76 -18.27 -17.98
N MET A 153 -6.02 -18.41 -19.09
CA MET A 153 -4.57 -18.56 -19.06
C MET A 153 -3.87 -17.36 -18.42
N LEU A 154 -4.36 -16.13 -18.64
CA LEU A 154 -3.82 -14.94 -17.96
C LEU A 154 -4.03 -15.01 -16.45
N ILE A 155 -5.24 -15.35 -15.99
CA ILE A 155 -5.55 -15.54 -14.57
C ILE A 155 -4.60 -16.60 -13.96
N PHE A 156 -4.40 -17.73 -14.66
CA PHE A 156 -3.49 -18.78 -14.18
C PHE A 156 -2.05 -18.30 -14.05
N LYS A 157 -1.54 -17.50 -15.01
CA LYS A 157 -0.19 -16.90 -14.95
C LYS A 157 -0.07 -15.93 -13.77
N ILE A 158 -1.09 -15.09 -13.53
CA ILE A 158 -1.12 -14.17 -12.38
C ILE A 158 -1.11 -14.97 -11.07
N ALA A 159 -1.98 -15.96 -10.94
CA ALA A 159 -2.04 -16.84 -9.77
C ALA A 159 -0.70 -17.54 -9.52
N PHE A 160 -0.07 -18.08 -10.55
CA PHE A 160 1.24 -18.78 -10.44
C PHE A 160 2.34 -17.86 -9.89
N VAL A 161 2.42 -16.62 -10.37
CA VAL A 161 3.40 -15.64 -9.87
C VAL A 161 3.07 -15.17 -8.46
N SER A 162 1.80 -15.17 -8.07
CA SER A 162 1.36 -14.63 -6.78
C SER A 162 1.37 -15.68 -5.66
N ILE A 163 1.15 -16.97 -5.96
CA ILE A 163 0.95 -18.01 -4.95
C ILE A 163 2.21 -18.24 -4.10
N ILE A 164 3.41 -18.16 -4.70
CA ILE A 164 4.66 -18.38 -3.98
C ILE A 164 4.89 -17.32 -2.89
N PRO A 165 4.92 -16.01 -3.21
CA PRO A 165 5.10 -15.00 -2.17
C PRO A 165 3.96 -14.99 -1.16
N MET A 166 2.70 -15.24 -1.58
CA MET A 166 1.57 -15.32 -0.65
C MET A 166 1.74 -16.47 0.34
N ALA A 167 2.13 -17.67 -0.12
CA ALA A 167 2.35 -18.80 0.76
C ALA A 167 3.48 -18.55 1.76
N LEU A 168 4.61 -17.95 1.32
CA LEU A 168 5.71 -17.59 2.20
C LEU A 168 5.31 -16.56 3.27
N ILE A 169 4.50 -15.57 2.90
CA ILE A 169 4.00 -14.53 3.80
C ILE A 169 2.99 -15.12 4.81
N LEU A 170 2.11 -16.00 4.37
CA LEU A 170 1.18 -16.72 5.25
C LEU A 170 1.91 -17.60 6.27
N LEU A 171 2.99 -18.27 5.87
CA LEU A 171 3.84 -19.04 6.79
C LEU A 171 4.53 -18.17 7.85
N GLN A 172 4.71 -16.88 7.59
CA GLN A 172 5.21 -15.89 8.55
C GLN A 172 4.13 -15.32 9.48
N ASN A 173 2.89 -15.83 9.41
CA ASN A 173 1.71 -15.36 10.14
C ASN A 173 1.29 -13.91 9.78
N ASP A 174 1.59 -13.43 8.58
CA ASP A 174 1.23 -12.09 8.10
C ASP A 174 -0.01 -12.17 7.18
N LEU A 175 -1.18 -12.29 7.80
CA LEU A 175 -2.46 -12.32 7.09
C LEU A 175 -2.76 -10.96 6.44
N GLY A 176 -2.44 -9.86 7.14
CA GLY A 176 -2.70 -8.50 6.66
C GLY A 176 -2.07 -8.24 5.30
N THR A 177 -0.77 -8.51 5.16
CA THR A 177 -0.06 -8.36 3.87
C THR A 177 -0.64 -9.28 2.79
N THR A 178 -1.10 -10.48 3.14
CA THR A 178 -1.74 -11.39 2.18
C THR A 178 -3.04 -10.80 1.62
N LEU A 179 -3.88 -10.18 2.46
CA LEU A 179 -5.09 -9.49 2.01
C LEU A 179 -4.78 -8.30 1.09
N VAL A 180 -3.73 -7.53 1.38
CA VAL A 180 -3.24 -6.46 0.49
C VAL A 180 -2.86 -7.03 -0.89
N ILE A 181 -2.15 -8.14 -0.93
CA ILE A 181 -1.77 -8.80 -2.19
C ILE A 181 -3.02 -9.22 -3.00
N LEU A 182 -4.05 -9.75 -2.35
CA LEU A 182 -5.30 -10.08 -3.02
C LEU A 182 -5.99 -8.84 -3.61
N ALA A 183 -5.98 -7.71 -2.90
CA ALA A 183 -6.51 -6.45 -3.41
C ALA A 183 -5.71 -5.92 -4.60
N ILE A 184 -4.38 -6.03 -4.58
CA ILE A 184 -3.49 -5.72 -5.71
C ILE A 184 -3.86 -6.55 -6.93
N ILE A 185 -3.98 -7.87 -6.76
CA ILE A 185 -4.34 -8.81 -7.84
C ILE A 185 -5.69 -8.42 -8.44
N ALA A 186 -6.70 -8.19 -7.58
CA ALA A 186 -8.03 -7.80 -8.00
C ALA A 186 -8.01 -6.53 -8.86
N GLY A 187 -7.32 -5.48 -8.41
CA GLY A 187 -7.21 -4.22 -9.16
C GLY A 187 -6.51 -4.39 -10.51
N ILE A 188 -5.41 -5.14 -10.57
CA ILE A 188 -4.69 -5.36 -11.83
C ILE A 188 -5.52 -6.23 -12.79
N VAL A 189 -6.22 -7.25 -12.30
CA VAL A 189 -7.07 -8.13 -13.11
C VAL A 189 -8.22 -7.35 -13.75
N ILE A 190 -8.82 -6.38 -13.05
CA ILE A 190 -9.88 -5.51 -13.61
C ILE A 190 -9.38 -4.75 -14.85
N VAL A 191 -8.15 -4.24 -14.85
CA VAL A 191 -7.60 -3.45 -15.98
C VAL A 191 -6.81 -4.29 -16.99
N SER A 192 -6.61 -5.59 -16.73
CA SER A 192 -5.85 -6.49 -17.61
C SER A 192 -6.54 -6.78 -18.94
N GLY A 193 -7.83 -6.47 -19.03
CA GLY A 193 -8.65 -6.70 -20.21
C GLY A 193 -9.30 -8.09 -20.25
N VAL A 194 -9.32 -8.82 -19.14
CA VAL A 194 -10.08 -10.06 -18.96
C VAL A 194 -11.58 -9.77 -19.05
N THR A 195 -12.33 -10.64 -19.70
CA THR A 195 -13.77 -10.49 -19.89
C THR A 195 -14.56 -10.60 -18.59
N TRP A 196 -15.64 -9.82 -18.48
CA TRP A 196 -16.55 -9.88 -17.32
C TRP A 196 -17.18 -11.25 -17.10
N LYS A 197 -17.26 -12.10 -18.12
CA LYS A 197 -17.72 -13.50 -18.00
C LYS A 197 -16.85 -14.35 -17.06
N ILE A 198 -15.57 -13.97 -16.88
CA ILE A 198 -14.65 -14.61 -15.91
C ILE A 198 -14.57 -13.80 -14.62
N LEU A 199 -14.53 -12.46 -14.71
CA LEU A 199 -14.39 -11.59 -13.53
C LEU A 199 -15.57 -11.69 -12.59
N ALA A 200 -16.81 -11.66 -13.11
CA ALA A 200 -18.00 -11.69 -12.26
C ALA A 200 -18.11 -12.99 -11.43
N PRO A 201 -17.97 -14.20 -11.99
CA PRO A 201 -17.95 -15.42 -11.17
C PRO A 201 -16.75 -15.50 -10.24
N LEU A 202 -15.56 -15.02 -10.65
CA LEU A 202 -14.37 -15.00 -9.80
C LEU A 202 -14.60 -14.16 -8.54
N PHE A 203 -15.01 -12.91 -8.70
CA PHE A 203 -15.29 -12.02 -7.56
C PHE A 203 -16.52 -12.50 -6.76
N GLY A 204 -17.57 -12.98 -7.44
CA GLY A 204 -18.72 -13.57 -6.80
C GLY A 204 -18.36 -14.74 -5.89
N THR A 205 -17.50 -15.64 -6.36
CA THR A 205 -17.01 -16.77 -5.56
C THR A 205 -16.22 -16.30 -4.33
N VAL A 206 -15.33 -15.31 -4.48
CA VAL A 206 -14.58 -14.74 -3.35
C VAL A 206 -15.52 -14.12 -2.31
N ILE A 207 -16.52 -13.36 -2.76
CA ILE A 207 -17.52 -12.76 -1.86
C ILE A 207 -18.35 -13.85 -1.14
N ILE A 208 -18.83 -14.86 -1.86
CA ILE A 208 -19.63 -15.96 -1.30
C ILE A 208 -18.82 -16.73 -0.26
N ILE A 209 -17.56 -17.11 -0.58
CA ILE A 209 -16.70 -17.83 0.36
C ILE A 209 -16.38 -16.97 1.58
N GLY A 210 -16.00 -15.71 1.37
CA GLY A 210 -15.71 -14.77 2.47
C GLY A 210 -16.90 -14.57 3.38
N SER A 211 -18.11 -14.35 2.82
CA SER A 211 -19.35 -14.21 3.60
C SER A 211 -19.70 -15.52 4.33
N ALA A 212 -19.55 -16.67 3.69
CA ALA A 212 -19.79 -17.96 4.30
C ALA A 212 -18.86 -18.23 5.48
N LEU A 213 -17.57 -17.86 5.37
CA LEU A 213 -16.59 -17.95 6.46
C LEU A 213 -16.99 -17.06 7.64
N ILE A 214 -17.32 -15.78 7.39
CA ILE A 214 -17.75 -14.86 8.45
C ILE A 214 -19.03 -15.37 9.14
N LEU A 215 -20.04 -15.77 8.37
CA LEU A 215 -21.29 -16.34 8.92
C LEU A 215 -21.02 -17.62 9.72
N SER A 216 -20.10 -18.48 9.26
CA SER A 216 -19.75 -19.70 9.97
C SER A 216 -19.05 -19.40 11.31
N ILE A 217 -18.20 -18.37 11.38
CA ILE A 217 -17.59 -17.93 12.63
C ILE A 217 -18.65 -17.43 13.61
N ILE A 218 -19.63 -16.67 13.13
CA ILE A 218 -20.70 -16.11 13.98
C ILE A 218 -21.64 -17.22 14.51
N TYR A 219 -22.09 -18.13 13.64
CA TYR A 219 -23.13 -19.09 14.01
C TYR A 219 -22.63 -20.46 14.47
N LYS A 220 -21.40 -20.86 14.07
CA LYS A 220 -20.85 -22.20 14.36
C LYS A 220 -19.33 -22.16 14.60
N PRO A 221 -18.82 -21.45 15.64
CA PRO A 221 -17.39 -21.28 15.89
C PRO A 221 -16.63 -22.60 16.01
N ASN A 222 -17.24 -23.63 16.64
CA ASN A 222 -16.62 -24.94 16.86
C ASN A 222 -16.33 -25.71 15.56
N LEU A 223 -17.08 -25.46 14.47
CA LEU A 223 -16.81 -26.11 13.18
C LEU A 223 -15.54 -25.56 12.53
N ILE A 224 -15.24 -24.31 12.76
CA ILE A 224 -14.12 -23.62 12.11
C ILE A 224 -12.80 -23.95 12.79
N GLU A 225 -12.77 -24.07 14.12
CA GLU A 225 -11.58 -24.52 14.85
C GLU A 225 -11.11 -25.90 14.37
N ASN A 226 -12.05 -26.80 14.10
CA ASN A 226 -11.75 -28.17 13.72
C ASN A 226 -11.43 -28.38 12.23
N VAL A 227 -12.02 -27.58 11.33
CA VAL A 227 -11.99 -27.81 9.88
C VAL A 227 -11.02 -26.89 9.16
N ALA A 228 -10.92 -25.61 9.54
CA ALA A 228 -10.18 -24.61 8.80
C ALA A 228 -8.74 -24.36 9.29
N GLY A 229 -8.31 -24.99 10.41
CA GLY A 229 -6.97 -24.76 10.99
C GLY A 229 -6.72 -23.28 11.34
N ILE A 230 -7.78 -22.50 11.57
CA ILE A 230 -7.70 -21.09 11.93
C ILE A 230 -7.12 -21.00 13.34
N LYS A 231 -6.06 -20.21 13.49
CA LYS A 231 -5.40 -20.03 14.77
C LYS A 231 -6.28 -19.24 15.75
N THR A 232 -6.23 -19.58 17.02
CA THR A 232 -7.05 -18.97 18.10
C THR A 232 -6.98 -17.43 18.11
N TYR A 233 -5.79 -16.84 17.79
CA TYR A 233 -5.65 -15.39 17.74
C TYR A 233 -6.44 -14.72 16.59
N GLN A 234 -6.69 -15.43 15.48
CA GLN A 234 -7.49 -14.92 14.36
C GLN A 234 -8.98 -14.89 14.71
N LEU A 235 -9.44 -15.89 15.45
CA LEU A 235 -10.79 -15.92 16.01
C LEU A 235 -10.98 -14.82 17.04
N GLY A 236 -9.98 -14.59 17.92
CA GLY A 236 -9.97 -13.49 18.88
C GLY A 236 -10.19 -12.13 18.21
N ARG A 237 -9.52 -11.85 17.09
CA ARG A 237 -9.69 -10.61 16.32
C ARG A 237 -11.09 -10.44 15.72
N ILE A 238 -11.72 -11.52 15.27
CA ILE A 238 -13.08 -11.45 14.72
C ILE A 238 -14.11 -11.28 15.84
N ASN A 239 -13.97 -12.02 16.94
CA ASN A 239 -14.86 -11.92 18.10
C ASN A 239 -14.76 -10.52 18.73
N SER A 240 -13.56 -9.97 18.88
CA SER A 240 -13.36 -8.62 19.40
C SER A 240 -13.85 -7.52 18.47
N TRP A 241 -13.91 -7.78 17.14
CA TRP A 241 -14.52 -6.87 16.19
C TRP A 241 -16.05 -6.89 16.30
N LEU A 242 -16.66 -8.07 16.49
CA LEU A 242 -18.13 -8.20 16.61
C LEU A 242 -18.66 -7.65 17.93
N ASP A 243 -17.95 -7.91 19.03
CA ASP A 243 -18.31 -7.43 20.38
C ASP A 243 -17.08 -6.95 21.15
N PRO A 244 -16.58 -5.73 20.85
CA PRO A 244 -15.34 -5.23 21.47
C PRO A 244 -15.46 -5.02 22.97
N TYR A 245 -16.66 -4.73 23.48
CA TYR A 245 -16.88 -4.46 24.89
C TYR A 245 -16.76 -5.72 25.77
N SER A 246 -17.23 -6.85 25.28
CA SER A 246 -17.07 -8.15 25.99
C SER A 246 -15.64 -8.65 25.99
N TYR A 247 -14.80 -8.20 25.04
CA TYR A 247 -13.36 -8.54 24.93
C TYR A 247 -12.45 -7.37 25.33
N SER A 248 -12.96 -6.37 26.05
CA SER A 248 -12.23 -5.12 26.37
C SER A 248 -10.99 -5.29 27.27
N SER A 249 -10.81 -6.42 27.93
CA SER A 249 -9.60 -6.76 28.70
C SER A 249 -8.55 -7.55 27.90
N GLY A 250 -8.77 -7.81 26.61
CA GLY A 250 -7.90 -8.60 25.75
C GLY A 250 -7.82 -8.04 24.33
N ASP A 251 -8.11 -8.88 23.33
CA ASP A 251 -8.00 -8.55 21.90
C ASP A 251 -8.87 -7.34 21.48
N GLY A 252 -9.96 -7.05 22.19
CA GLY A 252 -10.86 -5.91 21.94
C GLY A 252 -10.43 -4.59 22.59
N PHE A 253 -9.41 -4.60 23.46
CA PHE A 253 -8.95 -3.40 24.16
C PHE A 253 -8.60 -2.27 23.21
N HIS A 254 -7.75 -2.54 22.22
CA HIS A 254 -7.33 -1.54 21.23
C HIS A 254 -8.51 -0.91 20.49
N LEU A 255 -9.50 -1.73 20.10
CA LEU A 255 -10.67 -1.24 19.37
C LEU A 255 -11.59 -0.42 20.27
N THR A 256 -11.82 -0.86 21.50
CA THR A 256 -12.65 -0.13 22.46
C THR A 256 -12.06 1.25 22.77
N GLU A 257 -10.75 1.33 23.02
CA GLU A 257 -10.07 2.60 23.25
C GLU A 257 -10.03 3.47 21.97
N SER A 258 -9.88 2.87 20.80
CA SER A 258 -9.98 3.57 19.53
C SER A 258 -11.34 4.26 19.34
N LEU A 259 -12.43 3.55 19.62
CA LEU A 259 -13.79 4.10 19.52
C LEU A 259 -14.03 5.23 20.52
N LYS A 260 -13.51 5.10 21.76
CA LYS A 260 -13.58 6.16 22.78
C LYS A 260 -12.80 7.40 22.32
N ALA A 261 -11.58 7.22 21.81
CA ALA A 261 -10.74 8.30 21.33
C ALA A 261 -11.44 9.09 20.21
N ILE A 262 -11.84 8.40 19.15
CA ILE A 262 -12.51 9.04 18.00
C ILE A 262 -13.81 9.72 18.43
N GLY A 263 -14.62 9.07 19.26
CA GLY A 263 -15.89 9.64 19.77
C GLY A 263 -15.67 10.88 20.64
N SER A 264 -14.59 10.90 21.43
CA SER A 264 -14.26 12.03 22.32
C SER A 264 -13.80 13.29 21.57
N GLY A 265 -13.25 13.15 20.34
CA GLY A 265 -12.79 14.27 19.53
C GLY A 265 -13.89 15.10 18.88
N GLN A 266 -15.12 14.61 18.83
CA GLN A 266 -16.28 15.33 18.29
C GLN A 266 -16.00 15.94 16.88
N LEU A 267 -16.43 17.22 16.63
CA LEU A 267 -16.28 17.88 15.33
C LEU A 267 -14.88 18.47 15.09
N ILE A 268 -14.30 19.12 16.09
CA ILE A 268 -13.08 19.94 15.95
C ILE A 268 -11.87 19.37 16.70
N GLY A 269 -12.02 18.24 17.39
CA GLY A 269 -10.96 17.61 18.17
C GLY A 269 -10.67 18.30 19.52
N LYS A 270 -9.81 17.67 20.31
CA LYS A 270 -9.34 18.19 21.61
C LYS A 270 -8.14 19.15 21.47
N GLY A 271 -7.54 19.22 20.27
CA GLY A 271 -6.31 19.95 19.98
C GLY A 271 -5.05 19.09 20.09
N LEU A 272 -3.98 19.56 19.46
CA LEU A 272 -2.69 18.87 19.37
C LEU A 272 -2.10 18.60 20.76
N ASN A 273 -1.61 17.39 21.00
CA ASN A 273 -1.07 16.89 22.28
C ASN A 273 -2.07 16.87 23.46
N ASN A 274 -3.37 16.94 23.19
CA ASN A 274 -4.42 16.89 24.20
C ASN A 274 -5.19 15.56 24.18
N GLY A 275 -4.64 14.52 23.53
CA GLY A 275 -5.20 13.17 23.59
C GLY A 275 -5.15 12.62 25.03
N GLU A 276 -6.27 12.08 25.51
CA GLU A 276 -6.41 11.54 26.87
C GLU A 276 -6.55 10.02 26.88
N VAL A 277 -6.91 9.43 25.72
CA VAL A 277 -7.19 8.00 25.63
C VAL A 277 -5.89 7.24 25.35
N TYR A 278 -5.56 6.31 26.25
CA TYR A 278 -4.41 5.45 26.08
C TYR A 278 -4.70 4.33 25.08
N ILE A 279 -4.04 4.35 23.92
CA ILE A 279 -4.12 3.30 22.91
C ILE A 279 -2.71 2.75 22.70
N PRO A 280 -2.45 1.45 22.97
CA PRO A 280 -1.20 0.82 22.57
C PRO A 280 -1.02 0.88 21.05
N GLU A 281 0.22 1.04 20.58
CA GLU A 281 0.55 1.14 19.13
C GLU A 281 -0.22 2.24 18.37
N ASN A 282 -0.62 3.32 19.07
CA ASN A 282 -1.35 4.45 18.49
C ASN A 282 -0.58 5.15 17.35
N HIS A 283 0.74 5.08 17.35
CA HIS A 283 1.61 5.65 16.31
C HIS A 283 1.73 4.77 15.04
N THR A 284 1.28 3.51 15.09
CA THR A 284 1.33 2.55 13.98
C THR A 284 -0.06 2.27 13.43
N ASP A 285 -0.71 1.20 13.91
CA ASP A 285 -1.92 0.65 13.32
C ASP A 285 -3.17 1.46 13.70
N PHE A 286 -3.17 2.13 14.85
CA PHE A 286 -4.29 2.93 15.35
C PHE A 286 -4.08 4.43 15.22
N ILE A 287 -3.22 4.88 14.29
CA ILE A 287 -2.89 6.31 14.12
C ILE A 287 -4.13 7.16 13.78
N PHE A 288 -5.12 6.60 13.07
CA PHE A 288 -6.35 7.30 12.74
C PHE A 288 -7.18 7.65 14.00
N SER A 289 -7.04 6.89 15.08
CA SER A 289 -7.69 7.18 16.36
C SER A 289 -7.16 8.47 16.99
N VAL A 290 -5.84 8.70 16.88
CA VAL A 290 -5.20 9.96 17.33
C VAL A 290 -5.72 11.14 16.49
N ILE A 291 -5.84 10.95 15.17
CA ILE A 291 -6.41 11.97 14.28
C ILE A 291 -7.86 12.28 14.69
N GLY A 292 -8.66 11.25 14.93
CA GLY A 292 -10.05 11.43 15.36
C GLY A 292 -10.19 12.11 16.72
N GLU A 293 -9.34 11.80 17.69
CA GLU A 293 -9.38 12.40 19.04
C GLU A 293 -8.91 13.86 19.06
N GLU A 294 -7.74 14.12 18.48
CA GLU A 294 -7.08 15.41 18.61
C GLU A 294 -7.49 16.45 17.56
N PHE A 295 -7.76 16.00 16.34
CA PHE A 295 -8.12 16.88 15.26
C PHE A 295 -9.62 16.82 14.90
N GLY A 296 -10.34 15.81 15.37
CA GLY A 296 -11.78 15.69 15.23
C GLY A 296 -12.26 15.22 13.86
N PHE A 297 -13.59 15.27 13.69
CA PHE A 297 -14.26 14.77 12.49
C PHE A 297 -13.91 15.58 11.23
N ILE A 298 -13.83 16.91 11.32
CA ILE A 298 -13.57 17.77 10.15
C ILE A 298 -12.22 17.44 9.53
N GLU A 299 -11.15 17.35 10.33
CA GLU A 299 -9.83 17.06 9.80
C GLU A 299 -9.67 15.60 9.36
N ALA A 300 -10.37 14.66 9.99
CA ALA A 300 -10.46 13.29 9.51
C ALA A 300 -11.08 13.23 8.09
N VAL A 301 -12.14 14.01 7.82
CA VAL A 301 -12.75 14.13 6.48
C VAL A 301 -11.80 14.80 5.48
N VAL A 302 -11.06 15.83 5.90
CA VAL A 302 -10.04 16.48 5.05
C VAL A 302 -8.96 15.49 4.66
N LEU A 303 -8.46 14.67 5.61
CA LEU A 303 -7.49 13.61 5.31
C LEU A 303 -8.03 12.59 4.30
N LEU A 304 -9.28 12.14 4.47
CA LEU A 304 -9.95 11.27 3.50
C LEU A 304 -10.03 11.93 2.12
N GLY A 305 -10.32 13.24 2.08
CA GLY A 305 -10.31 14.03 0.84
C GLY A 305 -8.94 14.06 0.16
N ILE A 306 -7.85 14.19 0.92
CA ILE A 306 -6.48 14.15 0.39
C ILE A 306 -6.16 12.76 -0.19
N PHE A 307 -6.52 11.68 0.52
CA PHE A 307 -6.37 10.32 -0.01
C PHE A 307 -7.19 10.09 -1.27
N LEU A 308 -8.43 10.58 -1.33
CA LEU A 308 -9.27 10.49 -2.50
C LEU A 308 -8.66 11.24 -3.70
N LEU A 309 -8.12 12.45 -3.48
CA LEU A 309 -7.42 13.21 -4.51
C LEU A 309 -6.18 12.46 -5.02
N LEU A 310 -5.41 11.82 -4.13
CA LEU A 310 -4.27 10.98 -4.50
C LEU A 310 -4.71 9.81 -5.39
N LEU A 311 -5.74 9.08 -4.99
CA LEU A 311 -6.27 7.95 -5.77
C LEU A 311 -6.83 8.38 -7.13
N ILE A 312 -7.59 9.49 -7.18
CA ILE A 312 -8.11 10.05 -8.44
C ILE A 312 -6.95 10.46 -9.36
N HIS A 313 -5.90 11.08 -8.81
CA HIS A 313 -4.71 11.46 -9.59
C HIS A 313 -4.03 10.23 -10.19
N LEU A 314 -3.79 9.18 -9.39
CA LEU A 314 -3.22 7.92 -9.87
C LEU A 314 -4.09 7.27 -10.96
N LEU A 315 -5.40 7.23 -10.78
CA LEU A 315 -6.30 6.67 -11.80
C LEU A 315 -6.29 7.48 -13.10
N ARG A 316 -6.22 8.81 -13.03
CA ARG A 316 -6.04 9.67 -14.22
C ARG A 316 -4.70 9.39 -14.91
N MET A 317 -3.62 9.18 -14.16
CA MET A 317 -2.34 8.77 -14.74
C MET A 317 -2.44 7.41 -15.43
N ALA A 318 -3.15 6.45 -14.81
CA ALA A 318 -3.35 5.12 -15.39
C ALA A 318 -4.17 5.16 -16.70
N THR A 319 -5.22 6.01 -16.78
CA THR A 319 -6.01 6.16 -18.02
C THR A 319 -5.21 6.80 -19.15
N ASN A 320 -4.25 7.66 -18.83
CA ASN A 320 -3.38 8.34 -19.78
C ASN A 320 -2.13 7.53 -20.16
N ALA A 321 -1.90 6.38 -19.53
CA ALA A 321 -0.76 5.52 -19.82
C ALA A 321 -1.01 4.68 -21.09
N ASP A 322 -0.15 4.83 -22.10
CA ASP A 322 -0.24 4.08 -23.37
C ASP A 322 0.23 2.61 -23.21
N ASP A 323 1.22 2.34 -22.36
CA ASP A 323 1.75 0.97 -22.13
C ASP A 323 0.95 0.26 -21.01
N LEU A 324 0.45 -0.93 -21.33
CA LEU A 324 -0.32 -1.75 -20.40
C LEU A 324 0.48 -2.13 -19.13
N PHE A 325 1.81 -2.26 -19.21
CA PHE A 325 2.66 -2.44 -18.03
C PHE A 325 2.55 -1.25 -17.08
N ASN A 326 2.69 -0.03 -17.60
CA ASN A 326 2.59 1.20 -16.83
C ASN A 326 1.19 1.36 -16.21
N LYS A 327 0.15 1.13 -17.03
CA LYS A 327 -1.24 1.19 -16.57
C LYS A 327 -1.51 0.19 -15.45
N SER A 328 -1.11 -1.06 -15.61
CA SER A 328 -1.30 -2.12 -14.62
C SER A 328 -0.54 -1.83 -13.34
N PHE A 329 0.68 -1.28 -13.43
CA PHE A 329 1.46 -0.89 -12.25
C PHE A 329 0.77 0.20 -11.45
N ILE A 330 0.33 1.28 -12.11
CA ILE A 330 -0.33 2.41 -11.43
C ILE A 330 -1.62 1.95 -10.74
N VAL A 331 -2.44 1.13 -11.43
CA VAL A 331 -3.68 0.60 -10.83
C VAL A 331 -3.39 -0.36 -9.68
N GLY A 332 -2.41 -1.24 -9.83
CA GLY A 332 -2.00 -2.14 -8.74
C GLY A 332 -1.52 -1.37 -7.50
N TYR A 333 -0.78 -0.29 -7.70
CA TYR A 333 -0.34 0.59 -6.62
C TYR A 333 -1.50 1.38 -6.00
N ALA A 334 -2.43 1.89 -6.81
CA ALA A 334 -3.63 2.56 -6.32
C ALA A 334 -4.52 1.59 -5.51
N SER A 335 -4.63 0.32 -5.93
CA SER A 335 -5.38 -0.72 -5.21
C SER A 335 -4.72 -1.08 -3.88
N LEU A 336 -3.38 -1.13 -3.83
CA LEU A 336 -2.62 -1.26 -2.59
C LEU A 336 -2.97 -0.13 -1.62
N LEU A 337 -2.87 1.13 -2.06
CA LEU A 337 -3.18 2.29 -1.23
C LEU A 337 -4.64 2.28 -0.77
N LEU A 338 -5.58 2.05 -1.69
CA LEU A 338 -7.01 2.00 -1.38
C LEU A 338 -7.30 0.97 -0.30
N PHE A 339 -6.75 -0.25 -0.43
CA PHE A 339 -6.97 -1.30 0.56
C PHE A 339 -6.39 -0.93 1.93
N HIS A 340 -5.18 -0.39 1.98
CA HIS A 340 -4.56 0.07 3.23
C HIS A 340 -5.41 1.15 3.91
N ILE A 341 -5.88 2.16 3.15
CA ILE A 341 -6.70 3.27 3.68
C ILE A 341 -8.01 2.74 4.25
N VAL A 342 -8.75 1.94 3.45
CA VAL A 342 -10.05 1.39 3.84
C VAL A 342 -9.90 0.46 5.05
N GLN A 343 -8.88 -0.39 5.05
CA GLN A 343 -8.66 -1.36 6.11
C GLN A 343 -8.24 -0.69 7.43
N ASN A 344 -7.29 0.25 7.39
CA ASN A 344 -6.81 0.93 8.59
C ASN A 344 -7.94 1.78 9.22
N ILE A 345 -8.56 2.63 8.42
CA ILE A 345 -9.66 3.49 8.93
C ILE A 345 -10.85 2.62 9.34
N GLY A 346 -11.21 1.63 8.53
CA GLY A 346 -12.33 0.73 8.80
C GLY A 346 -12.17 -0.06 10.09
N MET A 347 -10.96 -0.51 10.42
CA MET A 347 -10.74 -1.24 11.68
C MET A 347 -10.80 -0.32 12.90
N THR A 348 -10.34 0.94 12.80
CA THR A 348 -10.35 1.89 13.93
C THR A 348 -11.75 2.36 14.31
N ILE A 349 -12.70 2.34 13.36
CA ILE A 349 -14.11 2.69 13.56
C ILE A 349 -15.04 1.48 13.62
N GLN A 350 -14.51 0.27 13.86
CA GLN A 350 -15.27 -1.00 13.97
C GLN A 350 -16.02 -1.40 12.68
N LEU A 351 -15.71 -0.84 11.52
CA LEU A 351 -16.35 -1.24 10.25
C LEU A 351 -15.74 -2.54 9.71
N LEU A 352 -14.45 -2.77 9.96
CA LEU A 352 -13.68 -3.94 9.51
C LEU A 352 -12.93 -4.60 10.68
N PRO A 353 -12.61 -5.90 10.59
CA PRO A 353 -11.84 -6.58 11.62
C PRO A 353 -10.40 -6.05 11.70
N ILE A 354 -9.79 -6.18 12.88
CA ILE A 354 -8.42 -5.72 13.17
C ILE A 354 -7.41 -6.57 12.39
N THR A 355 -6.61 -5.93 11.54
CA THR A 355 -5.59 -6.61 10.72
C THR A 355 -4.17 -6.16 10.99
N GLY A 356 -3.96 -5.02 11.66
CA GLY A 356 -2.64 -4.46 11.89
C GLY A 356 -1.99 -3.89 10.62
N ILE A 357 -2.77 -3.32 9.71
CA ILE A 357 -2.27 -2.70 8.48
C ILE A 357 -2.12 -1.19 8.71
N PRO A 358 -0.91 -0.62 8.47
CA PRO A 358 -0.68 0.80 8.70
C PRO A 358 -1.37 1.69 7.66
N LEU A 359 -1.72 2.93 8.07
CA LEU A 359 -2.27 3.96 7.19
C LEU A 359 -1.16 4.53 6.30
N PRO A 360 -1.28 4.44 4.94
CA PRO A 360 -0.22 4.82 4.02
C PRO A 360 0.25 6.26 4.23
N PHE A 361 1.55 6.46 4.27
CA PHE A 361 2.21 7.77 4.44
C PHE A 361 1.94 8.47 5.78
N ILE A 362 1.05 7.99 6.64
CA ILE A 362 0.71 8.60 7.93
C ILE A 362 1.33 7.81 9.08
N SER A 363 1.09 6.50 9.14
CA SER A 363 1.59 5.65 10.21
C SER A 363 3.11 5.63 10.30
N TYR A 364 3.61 5.51 11.51
CA TYR A 364 5.03 5.27 11.76
C TYR A 364 5.45 3.91 11.23
N GLY A 365 6.56 3.89 10.45
CA GLY A 365 7.11 2.63 9.95
C GLY A 365 8.12 2.81 8.82
N GLY A 366 9.38 2.41 9.05
CA GLY A 366 10.45 2.57 8.05
C GLY A 366 10.20 1.73 6.80
N SER A 367 10.03 0.40 6.95
CA SER A 367 9.88 -0.51 5.79
C SER A 367 8.64 -0.24 4.98
N SER A 368 7.51 0.04 5.64
CA SER A 368 6.24 0.36 4.98
C SER A 368 6.38 1.65 4.17
N LEU A 369 6.89 2.72 4.78
CA LEU A 369 7.11 3.99 4.09
C LEU A 369 8.08 3.87 2.91
N TRP A 370 9.21 3.16 3.08
CA TRP A 370 10.19 2.98 2.01
C TRP A 370 9.64 2.15 0.85
N SER A 371 8.84 1.14 1.14
CA SER A 371 8.16 0.37 0.10
C SER A 371 7.15 1.23 -0.67
N LEU A 372 6.34 2.04 0.03
CA LEU A 372 5.43 2.97 -0.61
C LEU A 372 6.18 4.00 -1.47
N MET A 373 7.27 4.58 -0.95
CA MET A 373 8.12 5.51 -1.70
C MET A 373 8.80 4.86 -2.90
N THR A 374 9.11 3.55 -2.83
CA THR A 374 9.56 2.76 -3.99
C THR A 374 8.50 2.77 -5.09
N GLY A 375 7.22 2.55 -4.73
CA GLY A 375 6.09 2.63 -5.66
C GLY A 375 5.91 4.03 -6.26
N VAL A 376 6.00 5.08 -5.43
CA VAL A 376 6.00 6.48 -5.89
C VAL A 376 7.13 6.74 -6.88
N GLY A 377 8.34 6.23 -6.61
CA GLY A 377 9.49 6.35 -7.50
C GLY A 377 9.25 5.74 -8.88
N VAL A 378 8.59 4.56 -8.95
CA VAL A 378 8.21 3.94 -10.22
C VAL A 378 7.15 4.78 -10.96
N ILE A 379 6.18 5.34 -10.26
CA ILE A 379 5.15 6.22 -10.86
C ILE A 379 5.78 7.50 -11.40
N LEU A 380 6.68 8.13 -10.63
CA LEU A 380 7.44 9.28 -11.10
C LEU A 380 8.31 8.94 -12.31
N SER A 381 8.93 7.75 -12.35
CA SER A 381 9.66 7.26 -13.52
C SER A 381 8.75 7.15 -14.75
N ILE A 382 7.56 6.58 -14.60
CA ILE A 382 6.57 6.47 -15.69
C ILE A 382 6.22 7.86 -16.21
N HIS A 383 5.89 8.80 -15.33
CA HIS A 383 5.54 10.17 -15.70
C HIS A 383 6.71 10.90 -16.38
N TYR A 384 7.89 10.81 -15.80
CA TYR A 384 9.09 11.52 -16.27
C TYR A 384 9.55 11.07 -17.67
N HIS A 385 9.45 9.77 -17.96
CA HIS A 385 9.92 9.20 -19.23
C HIS A 385 8.84 9.07 -20.30
N THR A 386 7.57 9.39 -20.00
CA THR A 386 6.50 9.40 -21.00
C THR A 386 6.49 10.74 -21.73
N PRO A 387 6.68 10.79 -23.06
CA PRO A 387 6.61 12.03 -23.82
C PRO A 387 5.23 12.66 -23.67
N LYS A 388 5.15 13.92 -23.27
CA LYS A 388 3.88 14.65 -23.31
C LYS A 388 3.52 14.86 -24.79
N LYS A 389 2.33 14.47 -25.21
CA LYS A 389 1.76 14.79 -26.55
C LYS A 389 1.80 16.30 -26.90
N TYR A 390 2.01 17.15 -25.88
CA TYR A 390 2.17 18.59 -26.04
C TYR A 390 3.50 19.01 -26.70
N ASP A 391 4.56 18.23 -26.53
CA ASP A 391 5.88 18.54 -27.15
C ASP A 391 5.92 18.15 -28.62
N GLU A 392 5.10 17.19 -29.07
CA GLU A 392 4.97 16.85 -30.49
C GLU A 392 4.29 17.96 -31.29
N ASN A 393 3.26 18.61 -30.76
CA ASN A 393 2.57 19.73 -31.42
C ASN A 393 3.44 20.98 -31.57
N LEU A 394 4.39 21.21 -30.64
CA LEU A 394 5.34 22.31 -30.71
C LEU A 394 6.46 22.05 -31.73
N ASN A 395 6.82 20.79 -31.95
CA ASN A 395 7.82 20.42 -32.95
C ASN A 395 7.24 20.37 -34.37
N THR A 396 5.99 19.97 -34.53
CA THR A 396 5.30 20.00 -35.83
C THR A 396 5.02 21.42 -36.33
N THR A 397 4.77 22.39 -35.43
CA THR A 397 4.64 23.79 -35.78
C THR A 397 5.95 24.47 -36.12
N LYS A 398 7.10 23.98 -35.61
CA LYS A 398 8.43 24.53 -35.96
C LYS A 398 8.98 24.02 -37.28
N THR A 399 8.52 22.86 -37.76
CA THR A 399 8.91 22.31 -39.05
C THR A 399 8.07 22.78 -40.21
N ALA A 400 6.96 23.51 -39.92
CA ALA A 400 6.03 24.06 -40.91
C ALA A 400 6.24 25.56 -41.17
N SER A 401 7.46 26.11 -40.98
CA SER A 401 7.78 27.45 -41.46
C SER A 401 7.97 27.38 -42.99
N PRO A 402 7.15 28.07 -43.79
CA PRO A 402 7.34 28.10 -45.24
C PRO A 402 8.63 28.84 -45.55
N THR A 403 9.50 28.19 -46.32
CA THR A 403 10.54 28.87 -47.08
C THR A 403 9.85 29.82 -48.08
N HIS A 404 9.75 31.10 -47.76
CA HIS A 404 9.47 32.12 -48.78
C HIS A 404 10.76 32.33 -49.59
N ASN A 405 10.71 31.91 -50.84
CA ASN A 405 11.51 32.46 -51.94
C ASN A 405 10.95 33.81 -52.35
#